data_ce4e43e41eaeadb873e5f5023354eaea
#
_entry.id   ce4e43e41eaeadb873e5f5023354eaea
#
_cell.length_a   1.000
_cell.length_b   1.000
_cell.length_c   1.000
_cell.angle_alpha   90.00
_cell.angle_beta   90.00
_cell.angle_gamma   90.00
#
_symmetry.space_group_name_H-M   'P 1'
#
loop_
_entity.id
_entity.type
_entity.pdbx_description
1 polymer ?
#
loop_
_entity_poly.entity_id
_entity_poly.type
_entity_poly.pdbx_seq_one_letter_code
_entity_poly.pdbx_strand_id
1 'polypeptide(L)'
;MDEHKVSLHEEPISHETHDEETWSGGDASHHVIELQPVSFSAKAIQHGRHPFNVGRMEHPDASASRVGWCGEVMEMYLRLDGNRIAEASFWADGCLSTMACGDMITTMARGMALEAAAAITAEELIAALDGLPYKSHHCAELSVETLREAIADRVGG
;
A
#
# COMPACT_ATOMS: atom_id res chain seq x y z
N MET A 1 7.55 -18.28 4.44
CA MET A 1 7.85 -18.77 4.35
C MET A 1 7.75 -18.88 4.70
N ASP A 2 7.92 -18.27 5.23
CA ASP A 2 8.05 -18.62 5.52
C ASP A 2 8.01 -18.30 6.00
N GLU A 3 8.04 -17.58 6.09
CA GLU A 3 8.24 -17.71 6.48
C GLU A 3 8.24 -17.50 6.85
N HIS A 4 8.49 -16.89 7.51
CA HIS A 4 8.73 -17.10 7.99
C HIS A 4 8.85 -17.04 8.33
N LYS A 5 8.99 -16.38 8.16
CA LYS A 5 9.38 -16.65 8.54
C LYS A 5 9.87 -16.78 8.48
N VAL A 6 10.20 -16.16 8.73
CA VAL A 6 10.87 -16.58 8.70
C VAL A 6 11.29 -16.60 8.95
N SER A 7 11.72 -16.25 9.11
CA SER A 7 12.31 -16.72 9.19
C SER A 7 12.67 -16.67 9.55
N LEU A 8 12.96 -16.01 9.78
CA LEU A 8 13.52 -16.31 10.03
C LEU A 8 13.61 -16.53 10.48
N HIS A 9 14.14 -16.40 11.21
CA HIS A 9 14.47 -16.97 11.55
C HIS A 9 14.53 -17.37 11.92
N GLU A 10 14.69 -16.78 11.88
CA GLU A 10 15.09 -17.37 12.11
C GLU A 10 15.22 -17.82 12.45
N GLU A 11 15.47 -17.35 12.72
CA GLU A 11 15.86 -17.87 13.02
C GLU A 11 16.03 -18.10 13.41
N PRO A 12 16.54 -17.94 13.66
CA PRO A 12 16.89 -18.37 13.99
C PRO A 12 17.13 -18.36 14.53
N ILE A 13 17.56 -18.03 14.69
CA ILE A 13 18.01 -18.39 15.06
C ILE A 13 17.97 -18.73 15.84
N SER A 14 18.29 -18.39 16.06
CA SER A 14 18.48 -19.03 16.62
C SER A 14 18.45 -19.34 17.19
N HIS A 15 19.05 -19.22 17.88
CA HIS A 15 19.27 -19.84 18.47
C HIS A 15 19.19 -20.13 19.12
N GLU A 16 19.43 -19.72 19.11
CA GLU A 16 19.67 -20.12 19.75
C GLU A 16 19.78 -20.22 20.31
N THR A 17 20.19 -20.09 20.75
CA THR A 17 20.50 -20.32 21.34
C THR A 17 20.58 -20.09 22.05
N HIS A 18 21.04 -20.05 22.62
CA HIS A 18 21.27 -20.05 23.28
C HIS A 18 21.00 -19.66 23.96
N ASP A 19 21.36 -19.48 24.10
CA ASP A 19 21.45 -19.30 24.79
C ASP A 19 21.10 -18.79 25.39
N GLU A 20 21.22 -18.67 25.47
CA GLU A 20 21.04 -18.40 25.93
C GLU A 20 20.73 -17.67 26.30
N GLU A 21 21.07 -17.64 26.59
CA GLU A 21 21.01 -17.10 26.82
C GLU A 21 20.78 -16.21 26.90
N THR A 22 21.20 -16.28 27.22
CA THR A 22 21.16 -15.56 27.11
C THR A 22 20.88 -14.58 27.07
N TRP A 23 21.04 -14.60 27.49
CA TRP A 23 20.93 -13.83 27.23
C TRP A 23 20.17 -13.07 27.76
N SER A 24 20.47 -12.78 27.78
CA SER A 24 19.99 -12.20 27.97
C SER A 24 19.50 -11.42 28.10
N GLY A 25 19.61 -11.21 28.24
CA GLY A 25 19.27 -10.72 27.97
C GLY A 25 18.79 -9.96 27.94
N GLY A 26 18.74 -9.81 27.99
CA GLY A 26 18.40 -9.41 27.50
C GLY A 26 17.86 -8.77 27.37
N ASP A 27 17.91 -8.53 27.41
CA ASP A 27 17.53 -8.14 26.84
C ASP A 27 17.02 -7.74 26.42
N ALA A 28 16.92 -7.66 26.39
CA ALA A 28 16.57 -7.51 25.60
C ALA A 28 16.12 -6.91 25.19
N SER A 29 16.24 -6.73 25.09
CA SER A 29 16.02 -6.43 24.31
C SER A 29 15.75 -6.08 23.86
N HIS A 30 15.76 -5.99 23.89
CA HIS A 30 15.65 -5.97 23.02
C HIS A 30 15.28 -5.51 22.51
N HIS A 31 15.28 -5.25 22.49
CA HIS A 31 15.07 -5.01 21.58
C HIS A 31 14.63 -4.80 20.96
N VAL A 32 14.66 -4.58 21.27
CA VAL A 32 14.34 -4.46 20.40
C VAL A 32 14.14 -3.95 19.65
N ILE A 33 14.30 -3.85 19.82
CA ILE A 33 14.30 -3.33 18.50
C ILE A 33 12.97 -3.33 17.83
N GLU A 34 12.45 -2.47 17.84
CA GLU A 34 11.26 -2.50 17.15
C GLU A 34 11.13 -2.49 15.92
N LEU A 35 10.67 -2.72 15.90
CA LEU A 35 11.02 -3.27 14.65
C LEU A 35 10.04 -2.90 13.63
N GLN A 36 10.56 -2.51 12.48
CA GLN A 36 9.72 -2.29 11.32
C GLN A 36 9.22 -3.63 10.84
N PRO A 37 7.97 -3.72 10.40
CA PRO A 37 7.52 -4.97 9.84
C PRO A 37 8.35 -5.30 8.61
N VAL A 38 8.83 -6.53 8.53
CA VAL A 38 9.59 -6.99 7.38
C VAL A 38 8.72 -7.85 6.47
N SER A 39 7.48 -8.12 6.88
CA SER A 39 6.55 -8.90 6.09
C SER A 39 5.27 -8.09 5.93
N PHE A 40 4.47 -8.49 4.95
CA PHE A 40 3.20 -7.84 4.68
C PHE A 40 2.11 -8.38 5.58
N SER A 41 1.15 -7.51 5.94
CA SER A 41 -0.05 -7.93 6.64
C SER A 41 -0.87 -8.85 5.75
N ALA A 42 -1.77 -9.62 6.36
CA ALA A 42 -2.69 -10.46 5.59
C ALA A 42 -3.55 -9.61 4.65
N LYS A 43 -3.96 -8.43 5.11
CA LYS A 43 -4.78 -7.52 4.30
C LYS A 43 -4.00 -7.01 3.10
N ALA A 44 -2.74 -6.62 3.27
CA ALA A 44 -1.91 -6.16 2.17
C ALA A 44 -1.70 -7.29 1.14
N ILE A 45 -1.47 -8.51 1.62
CA ILE A 45 -1.29 -9.64 0.72
C ILE A 45 -2.56 -9.89 -0.08
N GLN A 46 -3.73 -9.83 0.57
CA GLN A 46 -4.99 -10.06 -0.11
C GLN A 46 -5.23 -9.02 -1.20
N HIS A 47 -5.09 -7.74 -0.86
CA HIS A 47 -5.32 -6.68 -1.84
C HIS A 47 -4.28 -6.69 -2.95
N GLY A 48 -3.06 -7.10 -2.66
CA GLY A 48 -1.99 -7.13 -3.66
C GLY A 48 -2.10 -8.32 -4.60
N ARG A 49 -2.50 -9.48 -4.09
CA ARG A 49 -2.58 -10.69 -4.91
C ARG A 49 -3.92 -10.87 -5.58
N HIS A 50 -4.98 -10.36 -4.96
CA HIS A 50 -6.35 -10.54 -5.46
C HIS A 50 -7.06 -9.20 -5.45
N PRO A 51 -6.56 -8.23 -6.22
CA PRO A 51 -7.17 -6.90 -6.21
C PRO A 51 -8.58 -6.92 -6.78
N PHE A 52 -9.45 -6.14 -6.16
CA PHE A 52 -10.85 -6.03 -6.58
C PHE A 52 -11.04 -4.99 -7.67
N ASN A 53 -10.17 -3.98 -7.71
CA ASN A 53 -10.40 -2.79 -8.52
C ASN A 53 -9.37 -2.62 -9.63
N VAL A 54 -8.64 -3.67 -9.99
CA VAL A 54 -7.64 -3.56 -11.05
C VAL A 54 -8.32 -3.56 -12.41
N GLY A 55 -7.91 -2.64 -13.29
CA GLY A 55 -8.40 -2.56 -14.64
C GLY A 55 -8.46 -1.14 -15.14
N ARG A 56 -8.37 -0.98 -16.45
CA ARG A 56 -8.51 0.32 -17.09
C ARG A 56 -9.97 0.54 -17.46
N MET A 57 -10.39 1.79 -17.38
CA MET A 57 -11.76 2.18 -17.79
C MET A 57 -11.71 2.74 -19.19
N GLU A 58 -12.74 2.38 -19.99
CA GLU A 58 -13.00 3.09 -21.24
C GLU A 58 -13.80 4.35 -20.89
N HIS A 59 -13.34 5.49 -21.43
CA HIS A 59 -14.04 6.76 -21.27
C HIS A 59 -14.23 7.15 -19.80
N PRO A 60 -13.14 7.20 -19.00
CA PRO A 60 -13.27 7.65 -17.62
C PRO A 60 -13.59 9.14 -17.57
N ASP A 61 -14.23 9.58 -16.49
CA ASP A 61 -14.47 11.00 -16.29
C ASP A 61 -13.20 11.74 -15.86
N ALA A 62 -12.25 11.02 -15.27
CA ALA A 62 -10.96 11.56 -14.86
C ALA A 62 -9.95 10.44 -14.80
N SER A 63 -8.70 10.75 -15.09
CA SER A 63 -7.64 9.75 -15.02
C SER A 63 -6.29 10.42 -14.85
N ALA A 64 -5.32 9.65 -14.40
CA ALA A 64 -3.93 10.11 -14.29
C ALA A 64 -3.01 8.90 -14.33
N SER A 65 -1.76 9.16 -14.68
CA SER A 65 -0.72 8.13 -14.70
C SER A 65 0.56 8.74 -14.14
N ARG A 66 1.23 8.02 -13.25
CA ARG A 66 2.50 8.46 -12.68
C ARG A 66 3.48 7.31 -12.65
N VAL A 67 4.75 7.66 -12.75
CA VAL A 67 5.86 6.70 -12.58
C VAL A 67 6.51 7.01 -11.25
N GLY A 68 6.64 6.01 -10.39
CA GLY A 68 7.33 6.15 -9.11
C GLY A 68 8.83 6.16 -9.29
N TRP A 69 9.54 6.58 -8.24
CA TRP A 69 10.98 6.72 -8.34
C TRP A 69 11.71 5.36 -8.45
N CYS A 70 11.02 4.27 -8.14
CA CYS A 70 11.56 2.92 -8.37
C CYS A 70 11.19 2.36 -9.74
N GLY A 71 10.55 3.17 -10.60
CA GLY A 71 10.17 2.75 -11.94
C GLY A 71 8.80 2.10 -12.01
N GLU A 72 8.10 1.94 -10.89
CA GLU A 72 6.74 1.40 -10.92
C GLU A 72 5.78 2.42 -11.53
N VAL A 73 4.75 1.93 -12.20
CA VAL A 73 3.76 2.77 -12.88
C VAL A 73 2.41 2.56 -12.20
N MET A 74 1.68 3.66 -12.01
CA MET A 74 0.33 3.61 -11.45
C MET A 74 -0.58 4.47 -12.33
N GLU A 75 -1.70 3.90 -12.76
CA GLU A 75 -2.75 4.63 -13.47
C GLU A 75 -4.01 4.56 -12.61
N MET A 76 -4.72 5.69 -12.54
CA MET A 76 -5.99 5.77 -11.82
C MET A 76 -7.08 6.23 -12.77
N TYR A 77 -8.25 5.63 -12.63
CA TYR A 77 -9.41 5.92 -13.47
C TYR A 77 -10.61 6.13 -12.58
N LEU A 78 -11.32 7.24 -12.81
CA LEU A 78 -12.46 7.61 -11.99
C LEU A 78 -13.69 7.80 -12.86
N ARG A 79 -14.82 7.29 -12.38
CA ARG A 79 -16.12 7.62 -12.91
C ARG A 79 -16.86 8.39 -11.84
N LEU A 80 -17.44 9.52 -12.23
CA LEU A 80 -17.95 10.48 -11.25
C LEU A 80 -19.47 10.58 -11.34
N ASP A 81 -20.08 10.87 -10.20
CA ASP A 81 -21.49 11.23 -10.10
C ASP A 81 -21.52 12.56 -9.38
N GLY A 82 -21.57 13.64 -10.17
CA GLY A 82 -21.44 14.98 -9.61
C GLY A 82 -20.07 15.17 -8.97
N ASN A 83 -20.07 15.52 -7.70
CA ASN A 83 -18.85 15.75 -6.95
C ASN A 83 -18.39 14.51 -6.18
N ARG A 84 -18.90 13.33 -6.53
CA ARG A 84 -18.54 12.09 -5.83
C ARG A 84 -17.94 11.10 -6.80
N ILE A 85 -17.08 10.25 -6.27
CA ILE A 85 -16.45 9.17 -7.04
C ILE A 85 -17.40 8.00 -7.02
N ALA A 86 -18.04 7.71 -8.17
CA ALA A 86 -18.94 6.57 -8.29
C ALA A 86 -18.17 5.27 -8.42
N GLU A 87 -17.09 5.27 -9.23
CA GLU A 87 -16.24 4.11 -9.42
C GLU A 87 -14.80 4.57 -9.50
N ALA A 88 -13.92 3.72 -9.01
CA ALA A 88 -12.48 3.96 -9.08
C ALA A 88 -11.81 2.64 -9.42
N SER A 89 -10.88 2.67 -10.36
CA SER A 89 -10.07 1.51 -10.68
C SER A 89 -8.65 1.96 -10.94
N PHE A 90 -7.74 1.01 -10.98
CA PHE A 90 -6.34 1.32 -11.23
C PHE A 90 -5.71 0.24 -12.09
N TRP A 91 -4.63 0.61 -12.73
CA TRP A 91 -3.73 -0.34 -13.38
C TRP A 91 -2.32 -0.02 -12.89
N ALA A 92 -1.52 -1.04 -12.65
CA ALA A 92 -0.19 -0.81 -12.12
C ALA A 92 0.79 -1.84 -12.68
N ASP A 93 2.02 -1.41 -12.84
CA ASP A 93 3.14 -2.27 -13.17
C ASP A 93 4.15 -2.08 -12.04
N GLY A 94 4.21 -3.05 -11.16
CA GLY A 94 5.05 -2.96 -9.98
C GLY A 94 4.96 -4.22 -9.15
N CYS A 95 5.32 -4.08 -7.87
CA CYS A 95 5.38 -5.23 -6.96
C CYS A 95 4.07 -5.37 -6.20
N LEU A 96 4.07 -6.31 -5.23
CA LEU A 96 2.91 -6.56 -4.38
C LEU A 96 2.43 -5.29 -3.68
N SER A 97 3.37 -4.47 -3.19
CA SER A 97 3.02 -3.22 -2.51
C SER A 97 2.28 -2.26 -3.42
N THR A 98 2.73 -2.15 -4.67
CA THR A 98 2.11 -1.27 -5.65
C THR A 98 0.66 -1.69 -5.89
N MET A 99 0.45 -2.98 -6.08
CA MET A 99 -0.89 -3.51 -6.31
C MET A 99 -1.78 -3.33 -5.08
N ALA A 100 -1.25 -3.60 -3.89
CA ALA A 100 -2.02 -3.48 -2.66
C ALA A 100 -2.44 -2.04 -2.41
N CYS A 101 -1.54 -1.10 -2.63
CA CYS A 101 -1.83 0.33 -2.43
C CYS A 101 -2.87 0.83 -3.43
N GLY A 102 -2.72 0.45 -4.70
CA GLY A 102 -3.70 0.84 -5.72
C GLY A 102 -5.08 0.29 -5.41
N ASP A 103 -5.16 -0.96 -5.00
CA ASP A 103 -6.44 -1.58 -4.70
C ASP A 103 -7.10 -0.95 -3.47
N MET A 104 -6.31 -0.72 -2.42
CA MET A 104 -6.87 -0.16 -1.20
C MET A 104 -7.32 1.29 -1.39
N ILE A 105 -6.52 2.12 -2.07
CA ILE A 105 -6.92 3.52 -2.21
C ILE A 105 -8.14 3.67 -3.10
N THR A 106 -8.29 2.84 -4.12
CA THR A 106 -9.50 2.86 -4.95
C THR A 106 -10.71 2.37 -4.16
N THR A 107 -10.52 1.40 -3.27
CA THR A 107 -11.58 0.96 -2.36
C THR A 107 -12.01 2.10 -1.44
N MET A 108 -11.03 2.82 -0.86
CA MET A 108 -11.33 3.93 0.05
C MET A 108 -12.01 5.09 -0.65
N ALA A 109 -11.57 5.39 -1.87
CA ALA A 109 -12.05 6.58 -2.59
C ALA A 109 -13.46 6.41 -3.13
N ARG A 110 -13.89 5.18 -3.36
CA ARG A 110 -15.22 4.95 -3.94
C ARG A 110 -16.30 5.47 -3.00
N GLY A 111 -17.19 6.29 -3.53
CA GLY A 111 -18.27 6.90 -2.76
C GLY A 111 -17.90 8.19 -2.06
N MET A 112 -16.62 8.57 -2.05
CA MET A 112 -16.20 9.81 -1.41
C MET A 112 -16.44 11.02 -2.31
N ALA A 113 -16.64 12.16 -1.66
CA ALA A 113 -16.56 13.44 -2.36
C ALA A 113 -15.13 13.65 -2.85
N LEU A 114 -14.98 14.38 -3.95
CA LEU A 114 -13.65 14.60 -4.53
C LEU A 114 -12.68 15.24 -3.53
N GLU A 115 -13.15 16.22 -2.75
CA GLU A 115 -12.30 16.87 -1.76
C GLU A 115 -11.82 15.89 -0.70
N ALA A 116 -12.71 15.02 -0.25
CA ALA A 116 -12.36 14.03 0.78
C ALA A 116 -11.35 13.01 0.24
N ALA A 117 -11.55 12.57 -0.99
CA ALA A 117 -10.63 11.61 -1.60
C ALA A 117 -9.25 12.25 -1.82
N ALA A 118 -9.22 13.52 -2.21
CA ALA A 118 -7.95 14.22 -2.40
C ALA A 118 -7.21 14.44 -1.09
N ALA A 119 -7.91 14.36 0.04
CA ALA A 119 -7.29 14.54 1.36
C ALA A 119 -6.76 13.25 1.97
N ILE A 120 -6.95 12.09 1.32
CA ILE A 120 -6.40 10.84 1.81
C ILE A 120 -4.87 10.96 1.86
N THR A 121 -4.28 10.60 3.00
CA THR A 121 -2.84 10.65 3.16
C THR A 121 -2.24 9.25 3.00
N ALA A 122 -0.92 9.24 2.73
CA ALA A 122 -0.21 7.96 2.64
C ALA A 122 -0.29 7.20 3.96
N GLU A 123 -0.24 7.92 5.10
CA GLU A 123 -0.35 7.30 6.41
C GLU A 123 -1.70 6.60 6.60
N GLU A 124 -2.77 7.25 6.15
CA GLU A 124 -4.09 6.64 6.22
C GLU A 124 -4.19 5.40 5.35
N LEU A 125 -3.59 5.45 4.17
CA LEU A 125 -3.59 4.30 3.27
C LEU A 125 -2.81 3.14 3.86
N ILE A 126 -1.63 3.42 4.44
CA ILE A 126 -0.83 2.40 5.08
C ILE A 126 -1.59 1.78 6.26
N ALA A 127 -2.25 2.61 7.07
CA ALA A 127 -3.04 2.12 8.20
C ALA A 127 -4.20 1.24 7.71
N ALA A 128 -4.84 1.60 6.60
CA ALA A 128 -5.93 0.81 6.04
C ALA A 128 -5.46 -0.58 5.60
N LEU A 129 -4.19 -0.71 5.26
CA LEU A 129 -3.59 -1.99 4.90
C LEU A 129 -3.00 -2.73 6.11
N ASP A 130 -3.26 -2.24 7.32
CA ASP A 130 -2.68 -2.78 8.56
C ASP A 130 -1.16 -2.69 8.56
N GLY A 131 -0.63 -1.65 7.91
CA GLY A 131 0.80 -1.40 7.83
C GLY A 131 1.42 -1.92 6.56
N LEU A 132 2.59 -1.39 6.24
CA LEU A 132 3.43 -1.85 5.12
C LEU A 132 4.87 -1.82 5.60
N PRO A 133 5.73 -2.70 5.07
CA PRO A 133 7.17 -2.55 5.34
C PRO A 133 7.62 -1.15 4.94
N TYR A 134 8.55 -0.61 5.70
CA TYR A 134 9.00 0.76 5.51
C TYR A 134 9.46 1.02 4.07
N LYS A 135 10.19 0.08 3.49
CA LYS A 135 10.69 0.25 2.12
C LYS A 135 9.58 0.29 1.06
N SER A 136 8.35 -0.03 1.45
CA SER A 136 7.20 0.01 0.54
C SER A 136 6.35 1.27 0.73
N HIS A 137 6.71 2.17 1.63
CA HIS A 137 5.92 3.37 1.91
C HIS A 137 5.84 4.28 0.68
N HIS A 138 6.86 4.26 -0.18
CA HIS A 138 6.82 5.07 -1.41
C HIS A 138 5.69 4.63 -2.35
N CYS A 139 5.26 3.37 -2.28
CA CYS A 139 4.13 2.90 -3.09
C CYS A 139 2.84 3.55 -2.63
N ALA A 140 2.68 3.77 -1.32
CA ALA A 140 1.52 4.47 -0.80
C ALA A 140 1.52 5.93 -1.25
N GLU A 141 2.68 6.57 -1.23
CA GLU A 141 2.80 7.95 -1.70
C GLU A 141 2.46 8.06 -3.18
N LEU A 142 2.96 7.13 -4.00
CA LEU A 142 2.65 7.11 -5.42
C LEU A 142 1.15 6.99 -5.65
N SER A 143 0.49 6.12 -4.91
CA SER A 143 -0.94 5.89 -5.07
C SER A 143 -1.75 7.14 -4.71
N VAL A 144 -1.39 7.78 -3.59
CA VAL A 144 -2.06 9.01 -3.14
C VAL A 144 -1.88 10.11 -4.17
N GLU A 145 -0.65 10.27 -4.69
CA GLU A 145 -0.36 11.33 -5.66
C GLU A 145 -1.07 11.09 -6.97
N THR A 146 -1.14 9.82 -7.42
CA THR A 146 -1.83 9.50 -8.66
C THR A 146 -3.32 9.81 -8.54
N LEU A 147 -3.92 9.48 -7.40
CA LEU A 147 -5.34 9.80 -7.17
C LEU A 147 -5.56 11.30 -7.17
N ARG A 148 -4.69 12.06 -6.51
CA ARG A 148 -4.82 13.51 -6.49
C ARG A 148 -4.71 14.11 -7.88
N GLU A 149 -3.81 13.58 -8.70
CA GLU A 149 -3.69 14.05 -10.09
C GLU A 149 -4.93 13.75 -10.90
N ALA A 150 -5.52 12.56 -10.71
CA ALA A 150 -6.75 12.23 -11.42
C ALA A 150 -7.87 13.20 -11.03
N ILE A 151 -7.98 13.51 -9.73
CA ILE A 151 -8.99 14.45 -9.26
C ILE A 151 -8.73 15.85 -9.82
N ALA A 152 -7.47 16.27 -9.85
CA ALA A 152 -7.10 17.58 -10.41
C ALA A 152 -7.40 17.65 -11.91
N ASP A 153 -7.21 16.55 -12.62
CA ASP A 153 -7.56 16.48 -14.03
C ASP A 153 -9.03 16.81 -14.26
N ARG A 154 -9.92 16.25 -13.42
CA ARG A 154 -11.35 16.53 -13.51
C ARG A 154 -11.66 17.99 -13.20
N VAL A 155 -11.05 18.50 -12.11
CA VAL A 155 -11.31 19.88 -11.66
C VAL A 155 -10.74 20.89 -12.64
N GLY A 156 -9.56 20.61 -13.23
CA GLY A 156 -8.91 21.50 -14.17
C GLY A 156 -9.44 21.38 -15.59
N GLY A 157 -10.17 20.31 -15.85
CA GLY A 157 -10.74 20.07 -17.16
C GLY A 157 -12.19 20.42 -17.16
#